data_44fb3d9ab5660306e11f5c7fc8078610
#
_entry.id   44fb3d9ab5660306e11f5c7fc8078610
#
_cell.length_a   1.000
_cell.length_b   1.000
_cell.length_c   1.000
_cell.angle_alpha   90.00
_cell.angle_beta   90.00
_cell.angle_gamma   90.00
#
_symmetry.space_group_name_H-M   'P 1'
#
loop_
_entity.id
_entity.type
_entity.pdbx_description
1 polymer ?
#
loop_
_entity_poly.entity_id
_entity_poly.type
_entity_poly.pdbx_seq_one_letter_code
_entity_poly.pdbx_strand_id
1 'polypeptide(L)'
;MPNRSNERLAVSIANKCTDVRHENNMKICKLPLEKHTADFSKTSAIVKRYSLGKPNPFECNTSKTILLTGETGSGKTTWINAMVNYVLGVQWDDLFRFILVDENLRGGSQAHSQTQEVTVYDLHYQNGFQIPFSHKCII
;
A
#
# COMPACT_ATOMS: atom_id res chain seq x y z
N MET A 1 35.02 -2.75 0.97
CA MET A 1 33.67 -2.42 0.49
C MET A 1 32.72 -3.49 0.98
N PRO A 2 31.84 -3.18 1.92
CA PRO A 2 30.81 -4.17 2.21
C PRO A 2 29.95 -4.29 0.95
N ASN A 3 29.88 -5.51 0.48
CA ASN A 3 29.07 -5.97 -0.60
C ASN A 3 27.61 -5.49 -0.36
N ARG A 4 27.09 -4.59 -1.17
CA ARG A 4 25.64 -4.29 -1.21
C ARG A 4 24.94 -5.48 -1.86
N SER A 5 25.16 -6.61 -1.21
CA SER A 5 24.64 -7.88 -1.63
C SER A 5 23.19 -7.98 -1.25
N ASN A 6 22.33 -8.05 -2.21
CA ASN A 6 21.17 -8.94 -2.21
C ASN A 6 20.19 -8.86 -1.04
N GLU A 7 20.09 -7.71 -0.39
CA GLU A 7 19.02 -7.51 0.58
C GLU A 7 17.68 -7.47 -0.18
N ARG A 8 16.75 -8.33 0.20
CA ARG A 8 15.42 -8.34 -0.38
C ARG A 8 14.74 -6.98 -0.17
N LEU A 9 13.97 -6.52 -1.16
CA LEU A 9 13.25 -5.25 -1.11
C LEU A 9 12.40 -5.13 0.17
N ALA A 10 11.68 -6.20 0.53
CA ALA A 10 10.85 -6.22 1.74
C ALA A 10 11.67 -5.93 3.01
N VAL A 11 12.83 -6.54 3.15
CA VAL A 11 13.72 -6.32 4.30
C VAL A 11 14.23 -4.88 4.32
N SER A 12 14.67 -4.36 3.18
CA SER A 12 15.14 -2.99 3.06
C SER A 12 14.06 -1.97 3.46
N ILE A 13 12.81 -2.17 3.02
CA ILE A 13 11.69 -1.31 3.39
C ILE A 13 11.38 -1.43 4.89
N ALA A 14 11.35 -2.65 5.42
CA ALA A 14 11.08 -2.89 6.84
C ALA A 14 12.11 -2.22 7.77
N ASN A 15 13.38 -2.22 7.35
CA ASN A 15 14.47 -1.58 8.10
C ASN A 15 14.38 -0.05 8.11
N LYS A 16 13.79 0.53 7.09
CA LYS A 16 13.61 2.00 6.97
C LYS A 16 12.27 2.49 7.49
N CYS A 17 11.37 1.59 7.84
CA CYS A 17 10.04 1.95 8.29
C CYS A 17 10.09 2.61 9.68
N THR A 18 9.48 3.78 9.81
CA THR A 18 9.43 4.55 11.04
C THR A 18 8.11 4.41 11.79
N ASP A 19 7.04 4.14 11.08
CA ASP A 19 5.71 3.93 11.67
C ASP A 19 5.49 2.43 11.90
N VAL A 20 5.80 1.99 13.11
CA VAL A 20 5.86 0.58 13.49
C VAL A 20 5.09 0.34 14.76
N ARG A 21 4.31 -0.73 14.78
CA ARG A 21 3.75 -1.33 16.00
C ARG A 21 4.14 -2.80 16.09
N HIS A 22 4.07 -3.37 17.27
CA HIS A 22 4.38 -4.78 17.50
C HIS A 22 3.13 -5.51 18.00
N GLU A 23 2.79 -6.60 17.33
CA GLU A 23 1.70 -7.47 17.68
C GLU A 23 2.18 -8.94 17.66
N ASN A 24 2.08 -9.61 18.80
CA ASN A 24 2.45 -11.04 18.92
C ASN A 24 3.84 -11.38 18.33
N ASN A 25 4.87 -10.61 18.69
CA ASN A 25 6.23 -10.70 18.17
C ASN A 25 6.38 -10.39 16.67
N MET A 26 5.33 -9.91 16.02
CA MET A 26 5.34 -9.47 14.64
C MET A 26 5.49 -7.95 14.58
N LYS A 27 6.42 -7.48 13.78
CA LYS A 27 6.58 -6.06 13.48
C LYS A 27 5.59 -5.67 12.37
N ILE A 28 4.67 -4.80 12.67
CA ILE A 28 3.70 -4.27 11.71
C ILE A 28 4.21 -2.91 11.24
N CYS A 29 4.55 -2.82 9.97
CA CYS A 29 5.13 -1.65 9.34
C CYS A 29 4.11 -0.96 8.45
N LYS A 30 3.75 0.27 8.76
CA LYS A 30 2.96 1.09 7.85
C LYS A 30 3.85 1.59 6.71
N LEU A 31 3.44 1.35 5.48
CA LEU A 31 4.20 1.79 4.32
C LEU A 31 4.28 3.31 4.24
N PRO A 32 5.45 3.86 3.88
CA PRO A 32 5.64 5.31 3.73
C PRO A 32 5.01 5.81 2.44
N LEU A 33 3.71 6.13 2.50
CA LEU A 33 2.95 6.61 1.36
C LEU A 33 3.06 8.12 1.23
N GLU A 34 3.24 8.60 0.00
CA GLU A 34 3.13 9.99 -0.34
C GLU A 34 1.67 10.33 -0.68
N LYS A 35 1.11 11.31 0.02
CA LYS A 35 -0.25 11.78 -0.25
C LYS A 35 -0.23 12.83 -1.35
N HIS A 36 -1.04 12.61 -2.38
CA HIS A 36 -1.23 13.58 -3.44
C HIS A 36 -2.49 14.40 -3.18
N THR A 37 -2.31 15.71 -3.09
CA THR A 37 -3.41 16.68 -3.06
C THR A 37 -3.76 17.04 -4.48
N ALA A 38 -4.80 16.42 -5.04
CA ALA A 38 -5.35 16.88 -6.30
C ALA A 38 -6.50 17.83 -6.01
N ASP A 39 -6.49 18.98 -6.66
CA ASP A 39 -7.58 19.94 -6.60
C ASP A 39 -8.75 19.43 -7.48
N PHE A 40 -9.62 18.65 -6.88
CA PHE A 40 -10.86 18.18 -7.52
C PHE A 40 -12.04 19.12 -7.20
N SER A 41 -11.81 20.41 -7.22
CA SER A 41 -12.82 21.42 -6.90
C SER A 41 -14.09 21.38 -7.77
N LYS A 42 -14.14 20.48 -8.74
CA LYS A 42 -15.26 20.35 -9.69
C LYS A 42 -16.11 19.09 -9.55
N THR A 43 -15.79 18.20 -8.61
CA THR A 43 -16.58 16.97 -8.41
C THR A 43 -17.00 16.84 -6.95
N SER A 44 -18.25 16.43 -6.74
CA SER A 44 -18.80 16.16 -5.41
C SER A 44 -18.22 14.91 -4.73
N ALA A 45 -17.36 14.17 -5.43
CA ALA A 45 -16.71 12.98 -4.91
C ALA A 45 -15.39 13.33 -4.23
N ILE A 46 -15.18 12.80 -3.03
CA ILE A 46 -13.88 12.90 -2.34
C ILE A 46 -12.98 11.78 -2.86
N VAL A 47 -11.93 12.16 -3.57
CA VAL A 47 -10.89 11.24 -4.04
C VAL A 47 -9.61 11.49 -3.27
N LYS A 48 -9.12 10.46 -2.58
CA LYS A 48 -7.81 10.47 -1.94
C LYS A 48 -6.84 9.65 -2.77
N ARG A 49 -5.63 10.13 -2.94
CA ARG A 49 -4.59 9.43 -3.71
C ARG A 49 -3.29 9.37 -2.94
N TYR A 50 -2.73 8.18 -2.88
CA TYR A 50 -1.45 7.90 -2.24
C TYR A 50 -0.55 7.13 -3.20
N SER A 51 0.76 7.29 -3.06
CA SER A 51 1.72 6.52 -3.84
C SER A 51 2.83 5.93 -2.99
N LEU A 52 3.30 4.76 -3.37
CA LEU A 52 4.51 4.13 -2.89
C LEU A 52 5.55 4.15 -4.01
N GLY A 53 6.71 4.75 -3.72
CA GLY A 53 7.76 4.93 -4.70
C GLY A 53 7.45 6.04 -5.70
N LYS A 54 8.25 6.10 -6.76
CA LYS A 54 8.12 7.08 -7.83
C LYS A 54 8.09 6.40 -9.19
N PRO A 55 7.34 6.93 -10.15
CA PRO A 55 7.37 6.39 -11.50
C PRO A 55 8.77 6.55 -12.09
N ASN A 56 9.28 5.49 -12.69
CA ASN A 56 10.54 5.51 -13.41
C ASN A 56 10.25 5.59 -14.92
N PRO A 57 10.61 6.69 -15.60
CA PRO A 57 10.34 6.85 -17.03
C PRO A 57 11.12 5.87 -17.91
N PHE A 58 12.18 5.24 -17.37
CA PHE A 58 13.04 4.31 -18.11
C PHE A 58 12.67 2.83 -17.90
N GLU A 59 11.77 2.54 -16.98
CA GLU A 59 11.27 1.19 -16.74
C GLU A 59 9.90 0.99 -17.39
N CYS A 60 9.57 -0.28 -17.60
CA CYS A 60 8.36 -0.69 -18.28
C CYS A 60 7.11 0.07 -17.80
N ASN A 61 6.48 0.80 -18.71
CA ASN A 61 5.25 1.57 -18.46
C ASN A 61 4.00 0.70 -18.23
N THR A 62 4.17 -0.58 -17.96
CA THR A 62 3.04 -1.47 -17.71
C THR A 62 2.49 -1.23 -16.30
N SER A 63 1.24 -0.88 -16.23
CA SER A 63 0.49 -0.73 -15.00
C SER A 63 -0.80 -1.55 -15.08
N LYS A 64 -1.14 -2.22 -14.00
CA LYS A 64 -2.42 -2.92 -13.85
C LYS A 64 -3.27 -2.22 -12.82
N THR A 65 -4.54 -2.04 -13.13
CA THR A 65 -5.51 -1.43 -12.21
C THR A 65 -6.38 -2.52 -11.60
N ILE A 66 -6.52 -2.46 -10.29
CA ILE A 66 -7.36 -3.37 -9.50
C ILE A 66 -8.43 -2.51 -8.84
N LEU A 67 -9.68 -2.81 -9.11
CA LEU A 67 -10.82 -2.17 -8.49
C LEU A 67 -11.42 -3.12 -7.44
N LEU A 68 -11.45 -2.68 -6.20
CA LEU A 68 -12.05 -3.42 -5.08
C LEU A 68 -13.39 -2.78 -4.72
N THR A 69 -14.44 -3.55 -4.87
CA THR A 69 -15.81 -3.16 -4.50
C THR A 69 -16.39 -4.15 -3.50
N GLY A 70 -17.31 -3.70 -2.70
CA GLY A 70 -17.99 -4.55 -1.71
C GLY A 70 -18.36 -3.75 -0.46
N GLU A 71 -19.21 -4.34 0.35
CA GLU A 71 -19.65 -3.75 1.61
C GLU A 71 -18.52 -3.59 2.62
N THR A 72 -18.73 -2.72 3.60
CA THR A 72 -17.85 -2.62 4.76
C THR A 72 -17.77 -3.98 5.47
N GLY A 73 -16.56 -4.40 5.83
CA GLY A 73 -16.33 -5.70 6.46
C GLY A 73 -16.24 -6.89 5.49
N SER A 74 -16.31 -6.67 4.17
CA SER A 74 -16.17 -7.74 3.17
C SER A 74 -14.73 -8.25 2.98
N GLY A 75 -13.75 -7.67 3.68
CA GLY A 75 -12.35 -8.09 3.61
C GLY A 75 -11.50 -7.35 2.57
N LYS A 76 -11.98 -6.24 2.00
CA LYS A 76 -11.21 -5.46 1.02
C LYS A 76 -9.86 -5.01 1.54
N THR A 77 -9.82 -4.44 2.74
CA THR A 77 -8.57 -3.99 3.39
C THR A 77 -7.62 -5.15 3.67
N THR A 78 -8.14 -6.26 4.16
CA THR A 78 -7.35 -7.48 4.38
C THR A 78 -6.72 -7.97 3.08
N TRP A 79 -7.48 -7.97 2.00
CA TRP A 79 -7.00 -8.40 0.70
C TRP A 79 -5.90 -7.49 0.16
N ILE A 80 -6.11 -6.16 0.22
CA ILE A 80 -5.11 -5.22 -0.31
C ILE A 80 -3.80 -5.26 0.49
N ASN A 81 -3.88 -5.41 1.81
CA ASN A 81 -2.71 -5.55 2.64
C ASN A 81 -1.96 -6.87 2.36
N ALA A 82 -2.68 -7.96 2.14
CA ALA A 82 -2.07 -9.24 1.75
C ALA A 82 -1.39 -9.15 0.38
N MET A 83 -2.04 -8.53 -0.60
CA MET A 83 -1.50 -8.32 -1.94
C MET A 83 -0.20 -7.50 -1.90
N VAL A 84 -0.15 -6.43 -1.12
CA VAL A 84 1.05 -5.59 -0.97
C VAL A 84 2.21 -6.39 -0.38
N ASN A 85 1.98 -7.19 0.65
CA ASN A 85 3.02 -8.06 1.22
C ASN A 85 3.58 -9.03 0.18
N TYR A 86 2.71 -9.60 -0.64
CA TYR A 86 3.12 -10.49 -1.73
C TYR A 86 3.97 -9.74 -2.77
N VAL A 87 3.50 -8.59 -3.25
CA VAL A 87 4.21 -7.79 -4.27
C VAL A 87 5.59 -7.37 -3.79
N LEU A 88 5.71 -6.97 -2.53
CA LEU A 88 6.98 -6.55 -1.92
C LEU A 88 7.91 -7.72 -1.56
N GLY A 89 7.45 -8.95 -1.68
CA GLY A 89 8.27 -10.14 -1.45
C GLY A 89 8.44 -10.50 0.02
N VAL A 90 7.45 -10.21 0.86
CA VAL A 90 7.42 -10.69 2.24
C VAL A 90 7.25 -12.21 2.24
N GLN A 91 8.11 -12.90 2.97
CA GLN A 91 8.08 -14.35 3.13
C GLN A 91 7.32 -14.75 4.39
N TRP A 92 6.87 -15.99 4.42
CA TRP A 92 6.08 -16.50 5.54
C TRP A 92 6.80 -16.41 6.90
N ASP A 93 8.09 -16.70 6.91
CA ASP A 93 8.96 -16.71 8.09
C ASP A 93 9.53 -15.32 8.45
N ASP A 94 9.26 -14.30 7.67
CA ASP A 94 9.61 -12.93 8.05
C ASP A 94 8.82 -12.48 9.29
N LEU A 95 9.51 -11.87 10.24
CA LEU A 95 8.91 -11.34 11.48
C LEU A 95 8.37 -9.91 11.32
N PHE A 96 7.99 -9.55 10.13
CA PHE A 96 7.35 -8.29 9.82
C PHE A 96 6.25 -8.46 8.77
N ARG A 97 5.29 -7.53 8.78
CA ARG A 97 4.25 -7.40 7.76
C ARG A 97 4.03 -5.93 7.45
N PHE A 98 3.65 -5.64 6.21
CA PHE A 98 3.28 -4.30 5.79
C PHE A 98 1.78 -4.11 5.81
N ILE A 99 1.36 -2.90 6.15
CA ILE A 99 -0.01 -2.42 5.93
C ILE A 99 0.02 -1.22 5.00
N LEU A 100 -0.83 -1.26 4.00
CA LEU A 100 -1.11 -0.15 3.10
C LEU A 100 -2.27 0.69 3.65
N VAL A 101 -3.31 0.00 4.10
CA VAL A 101 -4.52 0.60 4.67
C VAL A 101 -4.59 0.24 6.14
N ASP A 102 -4.63 1.24 7.01
CA ASP A 102 -4.79 1.05 8.44
C ASP A 102 -6.23 1.38 8.86
N GLU A 103 -7.01 0.35 9.14
CA GLU A 103 -8.39 0.50 9.59
C GLU A 103 -8.51 1.11 10.98
N ASN A 104 -7.48 0.97 11.82
CA ASN A 104 -7.49 1.51 13.17
C ASN A 104 -7.47 3.05 13.18
N LEU A 105 -6.97 3.68 12.11
CA LEU A 105 -7.00 5.13 11.95
C LEU A 105 -8.35 5.63 11.40
N ARG A 106 -9.18 4.74 10.90
CA ARG A 106 -10.58 5.04 10.56
C ARG A 106 -11.44 4.88 11.80
N GLY A 107 -10.95 5.40 12.94
CA GLY A 107 -11.70 5.49 14.20
C GLY A 107 -12.95 6.30 13.96
N GLY A 108 -14.06 5.68 13.98
CA GLY A 108 -15.31 6.38 13.82
C GLY A 108 -16.38 5.38 13.51
N SER A 109 -17.30 5.40 14.37
CA SER A 109 -18.69 5.04 14.21
C SER A 109 -19.00 4.60 12.78
N GLN A 110 -19.45 3.40 12.64
CA GLN A 110 -20.20 2.86 11.50
C GLN A 110 -21.52 3.63 11.27
N ALA A 111 -21.56 4.89 11.66
CA ALA A 111 -22.70 5.73 11.48
C ALA A 111 -22.67 6.35 10.09
N HIS A 112 -23.42 5.74 9.20
CA HIS A 112 -24.16 6.40 8.12
C HIS A 112 -23.51 7.62 7.48
N SER A 113 -22.29 7.53 6.93
CA SER A 113 -21.95 8.51 5.94
C SER A 113 -21.99 7.85 4.56
N GLN A 114 -22.99 8.16 3.82
CA GLN A 114 -23.05 7.96 2.37
C GLN A 114 -22.03 8.86 1.65
N THR A 115 -20.94 9.20 2.31
CA THR A 115 -19.84 9.93 1.68
C THR A 115 -19.10 8.91 0.84
N GLN A 116 -19.33 8.96 -0.45
CA GLN A 116 -18.63 8.16 -1.44
C GLN A 116 -17.18 8.64 -1.51
N GLU A 117 -16.36 8.09 -0.65
CA GLU A 117 -14.92 8.30 -0.68
C GLU A 117 -14.25 7.21 -1.51
N VAL A 118 -13.49 7.62 -2.48
CA VAL A 118 -12.67 6.74 -3.31
C VAL A 118 -11.21 6.96 -2.94
N THR A 119 -10.50 5.90 -2.62
CA THR A 119 -9.07 5.97 -2.35
C THR A 119 -8.29 5.23 -3.43
N VAL A 120 -7.28 5.89 -3.98
CA VAL A 120 -6.38 5.35 -5.01
C VAL A 120 -5.00 5.15 -4.40
N TYR A 121 -4.45 3.97 -4.54
CA TYR A 121 -3.09 3.63 -4.16
C TYR A 121 -2.28 3.28 -5.41
N ASP A 122 -1.27 4.08 -5.73
CA ASP A 122 -0.34 3.82 -6.81
C ASP A 122 0.93 3.17 -6.25
N LEU A 123 1.14 1.90 -6.56
CA LEU A 123 2.37 1.18 -6.23
C LEU A 123 3.28 1.19 -7.46
N HIS A 124 4.23 2.10 -7.48
CA HIS A 124 5.18 2.20 -8.58
C HIS A 124 6.18 1.05 -8.53
N TYR A 125 6.36 0.39 -9.67
CA TYR A 125 7.29 -0.73 -9.77
C TYR A 125 8.68 -0.36 -9.26
N GLN A 126 9.27 -1.27 -8.51
CA GLN A 126 10.64 -1.21 -8.02
C GLN A 126 11.32 -2.56 -8.26
N ASN A 127 12.63 -2.53 -8.42
CA ASN A 127 13.39 -3.77 -8.47
C ASN A 127 13.22 -4.54 -7.16
N GLY A 128 12.82 -5.79 -7.26
CA GLY A 128 12.48 -6.64 -6.12
C GLY A 128 10.98 -6.92 -5.96
N PHE A 129 10.12 -6.25 -6.73
CA PHE A 129 8.71 -6.65 -6.82
C PHE A 129 8.61 -8.08 -7.36
N GLN A 130 7.74 -8.87 -6.75
CA GLN A 130 7.47 -10.24 -7.20
C GLN A 130 6.68 -10.28 -8.51
N ILE A 131 6.03 -9.18 -8.84
CA ILE A 131 5.29 -9.01 -10.09
C ILE A 131 5.90 -7.82 -10.84
N PRO A 132 6.32 -7.98 -12.11
CA PRO A 132 7.16 -7.01 -12.81
C PRO A 132 6.39 -5.84 -13.44
N PHE A 133 5.45 -5.24 -12.70
CA PHE A 133 4.74 -4.05 -13.15
C PHE A 133 4.16 -3.23 -11.99
N SER A 134 3.80 -2.00 -12.27
CA SER A 134 3.14 -1.12 -11.32
C SER A 134 1.69 -1.54 -11.09
N HIS A 135 1.19 -1.30 -9.88
CA HIS A 135 -0.18 -1.60 -9.48
C HIS A 135 -0.91 -0.34 -9.09
N LYS A 136 -2.11 -0.18 -9.57
CA LYS A 136 -3.04 0.84 -9.11
C LYS A 136 -4.22 0.14 -8.43
N CYS A 137 -4.43 0.41 -7.15
CA CYS A 137 -5.54 -0.14 -6.39
C CYS A 137 -6.53 0.96 -6.07
N ILE A 138 -7.80 0.71 -6.38
CA ILE A 138 -8.91 1.64 -6.14
C ILE A 138 -9.90 0.95 -5.21
N ILE A 139 -10.18 1.59 -4.11
CA ILE A 139 -11.15 1.13 -3.10
C ILE A 139 -12.28 2.14 -2.97
#